data_176997225003aeb5feea439112b3fbc7
#
_entry.id   176997225003aeb5feea439112b3fbc7
#
_cell.length_a   1.000
_cell.length_b   1.000
_cell.length_c   1.000
_cell.angle_alpha   90.00
_cell.angle_beta   90.00
_cell.angle_gamma   90.00
#
_symmetry.space_group_name_H-M   'P 1'
#
loop_
_entity.id
_entity.type
_entity.pdbx_description
1 polymer ?
#
loop_
_entity_poly.entity_id
_entity_poly.type
_entity_poly.pdbx_seq_one_letter_code
_entity_poly.pdbx_strand_id
1 'polypeptide(L)'
;RTRPGAYSWGLMTQPTSQPFPSLKITAQALEPQGAFAEAQAMYLSPDAALVKELDALLHQKNVGIVAHFYMDPELQGVLAQCTWPHIHVSDSLLMADSAITMAEKGVTSVIVLGVDFMSENVRAMLDAAGHPGVPVYRVTAPPIGCSLAESAETAAYGAYLSEAAEYERALHIVYINTSLVTKAKAHALVPTLTCTSSNVVRSVLQ
;
A
#
# COMPACT_ATOMS: atom_id res chain seq x y z
N ARG A 1 -46.27 27.09 -39.88
CA ARG A 1 -46.16 26.25 -38.65
C ARG A 1 -45.51 24.92 -39.01
N THR A 2 -44.22 24.85 -38.86
CA THR A 2 -43.40 23.64 -39.06
C THR A 2 -43.35 22.88 -37.72
N ARG A 3 -43.69 21.59 -37.75
CA ARG A 3 -43.56 20.69 -36.62
C ARG A 3 -42.09 20.36 -36.36
N PRO A 4 -41.57 20.32 -35.10
CA PRO A 4 -40.24 19.84 -34.83
C PRO A 4 -40.17 18.31 -34.99
N GLY A 5 -39.04 17.85 -35.57
CA GLY A 5 -38.79 16.47 -35.88
C GLY A 5 -38.69 15.58 -34.64
N ALA A 6 -39.17 14.35 -34.80
CA ALA A 6 -39.06 13.30 -33.80
C ALA A 6 -37.59 12.92 -33.56
N TYR A 7 -37.11 13.09 -32.34
CA TYR A 7 -35.84 12.52 -31.92
C TYR A 7 -35.96 10.99 -31.89
N SER A 8 -35.26 10.30 -32.75
CA SER A 8 -35.09 8.87 -32.65
C SER A 8 -34.14 8.57 -31.49
N TRP A 9 -34.67 8.03 -30.42
CA TRP A 9 -33.87 7.42 -29.38
C TRP A 9 -33.21 6.18 -29.98
N GLY A 10 -31.92 6.27 -30.31
CA GLY A 10 -31.14 5.10 -30.66
C GLY A 10 -31.29 4.06 -29.58
N LEU A 11 -31.55 2.81 -29.97
CA LEU A 11 -31.53 1.64 -29.10
C LEU A 11 -30.22 1.68 -28.30
N MET A 12 -30.31 2.12 -27.04
CA MET A 12 -29.23 1.90 -26.08
C MET A 12 -29.13 0.35 -25.98
N THR A 13 -28.08 -0.20 -26.54
CA THR A 13 -27.68 -1.57 -26.25
C THR A 13 -27.59 -1.65 -24.72
N GLN A 14 -28.44 -2.48 -24.12
CA GLN A 14 -28.40 -2.76 -22.69
C GLN A 14 -26.95 -3.16 -22.38
N PRO A 15 -26.29 -2.55 -21.38
CA PRO A 15 -25.00 -3.04 -20.96
C PRO A 15 -25.16 -4.51 -20.63
N THR A 16 -24.43 -5.36 -21.32
CA THR A 16 -24.35 -6.78 -20.96
C THR A 16 -23.97 -6.79 -19.48
N SER A 17 -24.89 -7.20 -18.62
CA SER A 17 -24.64 -7.28 -17.19
C SER A 17 -23.47 -8.24 -17.01
N GLN A 18 -22.28 -7.69 -16.72
CA GLN A 18 -21.18 -8.55 -16.32
C GLN A 18 -21.62 -9.31 -15.07
N PRO A 19 -21.38 -10.62 -15.02
CA PRO A 19 -21.74 -11.38 -13.84
C PRO A 19 -21.10 -10.74 -12.61
N PHE A 20 -21.87 -10.59 -11.55
CA PHE A 20 -21.35 -10.10 -10.27
C PHE A 20 -20.17 -11.00 -9.87
N PRO A 21 -19.01 -10.43 -9.46
CA PRO A 21 -17.88 -11.21 -9.03
C PRO A 21 -18.30 -12.19 -7.94
N SER A 22 -18.13 -13.46 -8.18
CA SER A 22 -18.61 -14.51 -7.29
C SER A 22 -17.70 -15.74 -7.33
N LEU A 23 -17.87 -16.59 -6.35
CA LEU A 23 -17.19 -17.86 -6.25
C LEU A 23 -18.23 -18.97 -6.38
N LYS A 24 -18.15 -19.78 -7.43
CA LYS A 24 -18.97 -20.96 -7.60
C LYS A 24 -18.30 -22.14 -6.89
N ILE A 25 -18.99 -22.71 -5.93
CA ILE A 25 -18.49 -23.86 -5.17
C ILE A 25 -19.04 -25.13 -5.83
N THR A 26 -18.15 -26.00 -6.28
CA THR A 26 -18.47 -27.32 -6.81
C THR A 26 -17.96 -28.40 -5.88
N ALA A 27 -18.30 -29.66 -6.15
CA ALA A 27 -17.80 -30.79 -5.35
C ALA A 27 -16.28 -31.01 -5.50
N GLN A 28 -15.69 -30.49 -6.55
CA GLN A 28 -14.27 -30.71 -6.91
C GLN A 28 -13.41 -29.46 -6.85
N ALA A 29 -14.02 -28.25 -6.95
CA ALA A 29 -13.27 -27.01 -7.09
C ALA A 29 -14.04 -25.78 -6.59
N LEU A 30 -13.30 -24.71 -6.39
CA LEU A 30 -13.79 -23.34 -6.24
C LEU A 30 -13.52 -22.62 -7.57
N GLU A 31 -14.58 -22.22 -8.26
CA GLU A 31 -14.48 -21.58 -9.58
C GLU A 31 -14.81 -20.10 -9.47
N PRO A 32 -13.83 -19.19 -9.72
CA PRO A 32 -14.11 -17.75 -9.74
C PRO A 32 -14.99 -17.40 -10.94
N GLN A 33 -15.89 -16.44 -10.76
CA GLN A 33 -16.76 -15.93 -11.82
C GLN A 33 -16.68 -14.42 -11.92
N GLY A 34 -16.43 -13.91 -13.11
CA GLY A 34 -16.26 -12.50 -13.41
C GLY A 34 -14.82 -12.02 -13.26
N ALA A 35 -14.44 -11.06 -14.08
CA ALA A 35 -13.03 -10.62 -14.25
C ALA A 35 -12.33 -10.27 -12.93
N PHE A 36 -13.03 -9.67 -11.99
CA PHE A 36 -12.44 -9.33 -10.69
C PHE A 36 -12.13 -10.59 -9.86
N ALA A 37 -13.05 -11.54 -9.78
CA ALA A 37 -12.83 -12.77 -9.02
C ALA A 37 -11.79 -13.68 -9.69
N GLU A 38 -11.74 -13.69 -11.02
CA GLU A 38 -10.73 -14.40 -11.81
C GLU A 38 -9.33 -13.82 -11.58
N ALA A 39 -9.19 -12.47 -11.57
CA ALA A 39 -7.94 -11.83 -11.24
C ALA A 39 -7.48 -12.12 -9.78
N GLN A 40 -8.41 -12.12 -8.82
CA GLN A 40 -8.10 -12.49 -7.43
C GLN A 40 -7.66 -13.96 -7.29
N ALA A 41 -8.18 -14.85 -8.14
CA ALA A 41 -7.83 -16.27 -8.11
C ALA A 41 -6.38 -16.56 -8.57
N MET A 42 -5.72 -15.62 -9.25
CA MET A 42 -4.30 -15.74 -9.63
C MET A 42 -3.40 -15.91 -8.39
N TYR A 43 -3.83 -15.40 -7.23
CA TYR A 43 -3.17 -15.68 -5.95
C TYR A 43 -3.01 -17.19 -5.66
N LEU A 44 -3.99 -18.00 -6.05
CA LEU A 44 -4.03 -19.44 -5.76
C LEU A 44 -3.15 -20.27 -6.70
N SER A 45 -2.73 -19.70 -7.82
CA SER A 45 -2.00 -20.42 -8.88
C SER A 45 -0.86 -19.57 -9.47
N PRO A 46 0.08 -19.09 -8.65
CA PRO A 46 1.24 -18.33 -9.14
C PRO A 46 2.16 -19.23 -9.97
N ASP A 47 2.95 -18.62 -10.85
CA ASP A 47 3.95 -19.34 -11.65
C ASP A 47 5.02 -19.96 -10.75
N ALA A 48 5.05 -21.29 -10.70
CA ALA A 48 6.00 -22.04 -9.87
C ALA A 48 7.47 -21.82 -10.26
N ALA A 49 7.75 -21.47 -11.52
CA ALA A 49 9.11 -21.15 -11.95
C ALA A 49 9.55 -19.80 -11.38
N LEU A 50 8.69 -18.79 -11.39
CA LEU A 50 8.93 -17.48 -10.77
C LEU A 50 9.09 -17.59 -9.26
N VAL A 51 8.27 -18.39 -8.59
CA VAL A 51 8.40 -18.64 -7.14
C VAL A 51 9.78 -19.20 -6.82
N LYS A 52 10.19 -20.25 -7.54
CA LYS A 52 11.50 -20.90 -7.31
C LYS A 52 12.68 -19.97 -7.59
N GLU A 53 12.60 -19.19 -8.66
CA GLU A 53 13.66 -18.25 -9.03
C GLU A 53 13.78 -17.13 -8.00
N LEU A 54 12.65 -16.50 -7.62
CA LEU A 54 12.63 -15.45 -6.62
C LEU A 54 13.14 -15.95 -5.27
N ASP A 55 12.64 -17.09 -4.80
CA ASP A 55 13.04 -17.66 -3.51
C ASP A 55 14.56 -17.91 -3.47
N ALA A 56 15.12 -18.48 -4.53
CA ALA A 56 16.57 -18.70 -4.66
C ALA A 56 17.37 -17.38 -4.63
N LEU A 57 16.90 -16.35 -5.34
CA LEU A 57 17.54 -15.04 -5.36
C LEU A 57 17.51 -14.36 -3.99
N LEU A 58 16.39 -14.44 -3.28
CA LEU A 58 16.24 -13.84 -1.94
C LEU A 58 17.17 -14.49 -0.93
N HIS A 59 17.28 -15.82 -0.95
CA HIS A 59 18.25 -16.56 -0.15
C HIS A 59 19.70 -16.17 -0.49
N GLN A 60 20.05 -16.15 -1.79
CA GLN A 60 21.39 -15.81 -2.25
C GLN A 60 21.81 -14.39 -1.88
N LYS A 61 20.90 -13.44 -2.03
CA LYS A 61 21.18 -12.00 -1.83
C LYS A 61 20.93 -11.53 -0.40
N ASN A 62 20.29 -12.35 0.44
CA ASN A 62 19.90 -12.01 1.80
C ASN A 62 19.06 -10.71 1.86
N VAL A 63 18.05 -10.61 1.00
CA VAL A 63 17.21 -9.43 0.81
C VAL A 63 15.84 -9.63 1.46
N GLY A 64 15.42 -8.67 2.27
CA GLY A 64 14.06 -8.65 2.82
C GLY A 64 13.04 -8.05 1.85
N ILE A 65 11.82 -8.53 1.89
CA ILE A 65 10.69 -7.95 1.18
C ILE A 65 9.61 -7.54 2.17
N VAL A 66 9.19 -6.29 2.10
CA VAL A 66 7.97 -5.81 2.75
C VAL A 66 7.00 -5.34 1.67
N ALA A 67 5.80 -5.93 1.64
CA ALA A 67 4.81 -5.71 0.62
C ALA A 67 3.48 -5.25 1.25
N HIS A 68 2.84 -4.27 0.62
CA HIS A 68 1.50 -3.87 1.03
C HIS A 68 0.46 -4.84 0.49
N PHE A 69 -0.52 -5.20 1.31
CA PHE A 69 -1.55 -6.18 0.95
C PHE A 69 -2.53 -5.71 -0.14
N TYR A 70 -2.39 -4.47 -0.65
CA TYR A 70 -3.11 -3.99 -1.84
C TYR A 70 -2.38 -4.25 -3.15
N MET A 71 -1.22 -4.89 -3.10
CA MET A 71 -0.48 -5.27 -4.30
C MET A 71 -1.25 -6.34 -5.09
N ASP A 72 -0.83 -6.52 -6.33
CA ASP A 72 -1.43 -7.48 -7.25
C ASP A 72 -1.54 -8.90 -6.62
N PRO A 73 -2.68 -9.59 -6.77
CA PRO A 73 -2.88 -10.90 -6.18
C PRO A 73 -1.89 -11.97 -6.65
N GLU A 74 -1.48 -11.95 -7.91
CA GLU A 74 -0.46 -12.90 -8.42
C GLU A 74 0.87 -12.69 -7.71
N LEU A 75 1.30 -11.42 -7.56
CA LEU A 75 2.51 -11.08 -6.82
C LEU A 75 2.44 -11.57 -5.37
N GLN A 76 1.32 -11.35 -4.69
CA GLN A 76 1.12 -11.85 -3.33
C GLN A 76 1.17 -13.38 -3.28
N GLY A 77 0.61 -14.06 -4.28
CA GLY A 77 0.64 -15.51 -4.42
C GLY A 77 2.07 -16.05 -4.58
N VAL A 78 2.90 -15.38 -5.40
CA VAL A 78 4.32 -15.69 -5.54
C VAL A 78 5.05 -15.54 -4.21
N LEU A 79 4.87 -14.41 -3.53
CA LEU A 79 5.52 -14.15 -2.23
C LEU A 79 5.08 -15.15 -1.14
N ALA A 80 3.81 -15.53 -1.13
CA ALA A 80 3.26 -16.48 -0.16
C ALA A 80 3.77 -17.92 -0.33
N GLN A 81 4.25 -18.28 -1.52
CA GLN A 81 4.82 -19.62 -1.80
C GLN A 81 6.35 -19.67 -1.66
N CYS A 82 7.03 -18.54 -1.51
CA CYS A 82 8.45 -18.52 -1.19
C CYS A 82 8.69 -19.05 0.23
N THR A 83 9.82 -19.70 0.42
CA THR A 83 10.25 -20.25 1.73
C THR A 83 11.15 -19.29 2.50
N TRP A 84 11.61 -18.20 1.87
CA TRP A 84 12.46 -17.20 2.47
C TRP A 84 11.77 -16.53 3.67
N PRO A 85 12.34 -16.54 4.89
CA PRO A 85 11.65 -16.06 6.09
C PRO A 85 11.54 -14.55 6.21
N HIS A 86 12.21 -13.79 5.33
CA HIS A 86 12.23 -12.33 5.35
C HIS A 86 11.33 -11.75 4.26
N ILE A 87 10.12 -12.28 4.14
CA ILE A 87 9.03 -11.73 3.33
C ILE A 87 7.87 -11.41 4.28
N HIS A 88 7.35 -10.19 4.19
CA HIS A 88 6.20 -9.77 5.00
C HIS A 88 5.20 -8.97 4.17
N VAL A 89 3.95 -9.42 4.17
CA VAL A 89 2.81 -8.74 3.51
C VAL A 89 1.89 -8.19 4.60
N SER A 90 1.70 -6.87 4.63
CA SER A 90 0.94 -6.22 5.70
C SER A 90 0.40 -4.85 5.30
N ASP A 91 -0.12 -4.12 6.28
CA ASP A 91 -0.38 -2.69 6.16
C ASP A 91 0.92 -1.86 6.22
N SER A 92 0.78 -0.57 5.89
CA SER A 92 1.93 0.35 5.78
C SER A 92 2.69 0.57 7.10
N LEU A 93 2.05 0.37 8.25
CA LEU A 93 2.69 0.55 9.56
C LEU A 93 3.58 -0.65 9.88
N LEU A 94 3.02 -1.85 9.78
CA LEU A 94 3.74 -3.10 10.06
C LEU A 94 4.87 -3.38 9.06
N MET A 95 4.81 -2.82 7.84
CA MET A 95 5.92 -2.90 6.88
C MET A 95 7.22 -2.34 7.48
N ALA A 96 7.16 -1.21 8.16
CA ALA A 96 8.34 -0.58 8.77
C ALA A 96 8.88 -1.40 9.95
N ASP A 97 8.02 -1.88 10.83
CA ASP A 97 8.41 -2.72 11.98
C ASP A 97 9.03 -4.05 11.52
N SER A 98 8.48 -4.62 10.45
CA SER A 98 9.02 -5.85 9.85
C SER A 98 10.40 -5.61 9.22
N ALA A 99 10.60 -4.47 8.56
CA ALA A 99 11.90 -4.11 7.99
C ALA A 99 12.98 -3.96 9.08
N ILE A 100 12.64 -3.35 10.23
CA ILE A 100 13.55 -3.27 11.39
C ILE A 100 13.90 -4.67 11.88
N THR A 101 12.91 -5.52 12.10
CA THR A 101 13.12 -6.91 12.52
C THR A 101 14.01 -7.69 11.55
N MET A 102 13.85 -7.48 10.24
CA MET A 102 14.71 -8.09 9.21
C MET A 102 16.14 -7.58 9.30
N ALA A 103 16.34 -6.27 9.48
CA ALA A 103 17.66 -5.67 9.63
C ALA A 103 18.40 -6.20 10.87
N GLU A 104 17.71 -6.33 12.00
CA GLU A 104 18.23 -6.93 13.25
C GLU A 104 18.68 -8.39 13.05
N LYS A 105 18.01 -9.12 12.14
CA LYS A 105 18.37 -10.50 11.75
C LYS A 105 19.44 -10.57 10.66
N GLY A 106 20.02 -9.43 10.27
CA GLY A 106 21.16 -9.37 9.37
C GLY A 106 20.79 -9.36 7.88
N VAL A 107 19.56 -9.04 7.51
CA VAL A 107 19.18 -8.78 6.12
C VAL A 107 20.00 -7.61 5.57
N THR A 108 20.55 -7.75 4.36
CA THR A 108 21.49 -6.77 3.79
C THR A 108 20.83 -5.60 3.10
N SER A 109 19.57 -5.73 2.67
CA SER A 109 18.76 -4.68 2.06
C SER A 109 17.29 -5.05 2.12
N VAL A 110 16.42 -4.05 1.98
CA VAL A 110 14.96 -4.24 2.00
C VAL A 110 14.35 -3.71 0.70
N ILE A 111 13.51 -4.51 0.07
CA ILE A 111 12.68 -4.12 -1.07
C ILE A 111 11.28 -3.80 -0.57
N VAL A 112 10.77 -2.63 -0.94
CA VAL A 112 9.41 -2.18 -0.60
C VAL A 112 8.52 -2.29 -1.83
N LEU A 113 7.48 -3.10 -1.72
CA LEU A 113 6.41 -3.25 -2.71
C LEU A 113 5.19 -2.45 -2.25
N GLY A 114 5.09 -1.22 -2.72
CA GLY A 114 4.05 -0.28 -2.33
C GLY A 114 4.23 1.07 -3.01
N VAL A 115 3.43 2.04 -2.59
CA VAL A 115 3.53 3.44 -3.05
C VAL A 115 4.65 4.19 -2.32
N ASP A 116 5.04 5.36 -2.85
CA ASP A 116 6.25 6.07 -2.46
C ASP A 116 6.37 6.34 -0.97
N PHE A 117 5.33 6.86 -0.32
CA PHE A 117 5.38 7.17 1.11
C PHE A 117 5.67 5.94 2.00
N MET A 118 5.39 4.72 1.53
CA MET A 118 5.69 3.49 2.27
C MET A 118 7.19 3.24 2.32
N SER A 119 7.89 3.43 1.20
CA SER A 119 9.36 3.32 1.17
C SER A 119 10.04 4.41 1.98
N GLU A 120 9.50 5.63 1.97
CA GLU A 120 9.96 6.73 2.81
C GLU A 120 9.82 6.41 4.30
N ASN A 121 8.66 5.88 4.71
CA ASN A 121 8.43 5.47 6.09
C ASN A 121 9.38 4.34 6.53
N VAL A 122 9.54 3.30 5.69
CA VAL A 122 10.48 2.20 5.97
C VAL A 122 11.91 2.76 6.15
N ARG A 123 12.34 3.68 5.27
CA ARG A 123 13.67 4.30 5.38
C ARG A 123 13.82 5.07 6.70
N ALA A 124 12.85 5.95 7.01
CA ALA A 124 12.90 6.77 8.22
C ALA A 124 12.89 5.92 9.50
N MET A 125 12.09 4.85 9.52
CA MET A 125 12.02 3.95 10.67
C MET A 125 13.30 3.13 10.85
N LEU A 126 13.92 2.66 9.77
CA LEU A 126 15.23 2.00 9.83
C LEU A 126 16.31 2.95 10.34
N ASP A 127 16.32 4.21 9.90
CA ASP A 127 17.23 5.24 10.40
C ASP A 127 17.05 5.46 11.90
N ALA A 128 15.81 5.65 12.34
CA ALA A 128 15.47 5.86 13.75
C ALA A 128 15.83 4.65 14.63
N ALA A 129 15.75 3.43 14.09
CA ALA A 129 16.11 2.20 14.78
C ALA A 129 17.64 1.90 14.76
N GLY A 130 18.47 2.77 14.17
CA GLY A 130 19.92 2.59 14.13
C GLY A 130 20.44 1.73 12.98
N HIS A 131 19.65 1.54 11.93
CA HIS A 131 20.00 0.79 10.72
C HIS A 131 20.14 1.66 9.46
N PRO A 132 20.87 2.82 9.49
CA PRO A 132 20.99 3.70 8.33
C PRO A 132 21.77 3.06 7.18
N GLY A 133 22.58 2.06 7.48
CA GLY A 133 23.38 1.32 6.48
C GLY A 133 22.61 0.27 5.68
N VAL A 134 21.36 -0.03 6.02
CA VAL A 134 20.53 -1.00 5.28
C VAL A 134 19.81 -0.29 4.13
N PRO A 135 20.17 -0.53 2.86
CA PRO A 135 19.50 0.11 1.72
C PRO A 135 18.03 -0.28 1.62
N VAL A 136 17.21 0.69 1.22
CA VAL A 136 15.79 0.49 0.91
C VAL A 136 15.57 0.74 -0.57
N TYR A 137 15.01 -0.24 -1.27
CA TYR A 137 14.76 -0.18 -2.70
C TYR A 137 13.27 -0.19 -3.01
N ARG A 138 12.87 0.56 -4.03
CA ARG A 138 11.61 0.42 -4.74
C ARG A 138 11.83 -0.42 -5.99
N VAL A 139 10.81 -1.14 -6.44
CA VAL A 139 10.90 -1.98 -7.66
C VAL A 139 10.82 -1.18 -8.96
N THR A 140 10.43 0.08 -8.90
CA THR A 140 10.29 0.94 -10.09
C THR A 140 10.93 2.30 -9.86
N ALA A 141 11.53 2.87 -10.90
CA ALA A 141 12.07 4.22 -10.89
C ALA A 141 10.99 5.32 -10.97
N PRO A 142 9.92 5.19 -11.80
CA PRO A 142 8.84 6.16 -11.78
C PRO A 142 8.15 6.24 -10.42
N PRO A 143 7.73 7.45 -10.00
CA PRO A 143 6.95 7.61 -8.76
C PRO A 143 5.64 6.81 -8.82
N ILE A 144 5.29 6.21 -7.70
CA ILE A 144 3.98 5.61 -7.48
C ILE A 144 3.28 6.44 -6.42
N GLY A 145 2.46 7.41 -6.86
CA GLY A 145 1.75 8.34 -6.00
C GLY A 145 0.59 7.69 -5.23
N CYS A 146 0.09 8.44 -4.26
CA CYS A 146 -1.13 8.11 -3.52
C CYS A 146 -1.97 9.40 -3.42
N SER A 147 -3.20 9.36 -3.92
CA SER A 147 -4.08 10.53 -3.93
C SER A 147 -4.35 11.10 -2.52
N LEU A 148 -4.36 10.26 -1.49
CA LEU A 148 -4.47 10.71 -0.09
C LEU A 148 -3.20 11.47 0.34
N ALA A 149 -2.02 10.97 -0.01
CA ALA A 149 -0.76 11.65 0.30
C ALA A 149 -0.67 13.00 -0.40
N GLU A 150 -1.01 13.04 -1.69
CA GLU A 150 -1.02 14.28 -2.50
C GLU A 150 -2.02 15.31 -1.99
N SER A 151 -3.18 14.89 -1.47
CA SER A 151 -4.17 15.78 -0.87
C SER A 151 -3.63 16.53 0.35
N ALA A 152 -2.75 15.92 1.12
CA ALA A 152 -2.12 16.54 2.28
C ALA A 152 -0.94 17.49 1.92
N GLU A 153 -0.56 17.59 0.65
CA GLU A 153 0.48 18.49 0.18
C GLU A 153 -0.07 19.85 -0.29
N THR A 154 -1.37 20.06 -0.11
CA THR A 154 -2.06 21.29 -0.54
C THR A 154 -1.79 22.45 0.42
N ALA A 155 -1.89 23.68 -0.13
CA ALA A 155 -1.77 24.91 0.67
C ALA A 155 -2.84 25.00 1.78
N ALA A 156 -4.03 24.46 1.53
CA ALA A 156 -5.12 24.42 2.51
C ALA A 156 -4.76 23.61 3.76
N TYR A 157 -4.05 22.49 3.59
CA TYR A 157 -3.58 21.71 4.71
C TYR A 157 -2.51 22.44 5.53
N GLY A 158 -1.60 23.15 4.86
CA GLY A 158 -0.62 24.01 5.53
C GLY A 158 -1.25 25.14 6.33
N ALA A 159 -2.29 25.79 5.79
CA ALA A 159 -3.03 26.83 6.49
C ALA A 159 -3.75 26.29 7.74
N TYR A 160 -4.39 25.12 7.63
CA TYR A 160 -4.99 24.44 8.77
C TYR A 160 -3.98 24.13 9.88
N LEU A 161 -2.79 23.64 9.54
CA LEU A 161 -1.74 23.36 10.52
C LEU A 161 -1.22 24.63 11.19
N SER A 162 -1.14 25.75 10.45
CA SER A 162 -0.74 27.04 11.01
C SER A 162 -1.78 27.55 12.01
N GLU A 163 -3.08 27.40 11.71
CA GLU A 163 -4.17 27.73 12.64
C GLU A 163 -4.13 26.83 13.87
N ALA A 164 -3.93 25.51 13.68
CA ALA A 164 -3.82 24.56 14.79
C ALA A 164 -2.65 24.88 15.73
N ALA A 165 -1.56 25.43 15.22
CA ALA A 165 -0.39 25.83 16.00
C ALA A 165 -0.64 27.00 16.97
N GLU A 166 -1.73 27.74 16.80
CA GLU A 166 -2.13 28.83 17.71
C GLU A 166 -2.69 28.32 19.04
N TYR A 167 -3.02 27.03 19.12
CA TYR A 167 -3.55 26.40 20.35
C TYR A 167 -2.44 25.75 21.17
N GLU A 168 -2.26 26.19 22.41
CA GLU A 168 -1.15 25.72 23.32
C GLU A 168 -1.09 24.21 23.53
N ARG A 169 -2.22 23.51 23.39
CA ARG A 169 -2.33 22.06 23.65
C ARG A 169 -2.79 21.29 22.44
N ALA A 170 -2.52 21.81 21.24
CA ALA A 170 -2.85 21.11 20.01
C ALA A 170 -1.97 19.86 19.86
N LEU A 171 -2.58 18.76 19.48
CA LEU A 171 -1.93 17.54 19.02
C LEU A 171 -2.51 17.20 17.63
N HIS A 172 -1.67 17.15 16.64
CA HIS A 172 -2.05 16.74 15.30
C HIS A 172 -1.88 15.24 15.13
N ILE A 173 -2.91 14.57 14.63
CA ILE A 173 -2.86 13.15 14.29
C ILE A 173 -3.00 13.03 12.77
N VAL A 174 -1.94 12.53 12.11
CA VAL A 174 -1.89 12.36 10.67
C VAL A 174 -2.01 10.88 10.29
N TYR A 175 -2.81 10.61 9.26
CA TYR A 175 -2.89 9.27 8.70
C TYR A 175 -1.60 8.93 7.95
N ILE A 176 -1.15 7.68 8.00
CA ILE A 176 0.14 7.22 7.46
C ILE A 176 0.30 7.51 5.96
N ASN A 177 -0.80 7.59 5.21
CA ASN A 177 -0.82 7.93 3.79
C ASN A 177 -0.50 9.42 3.55
N THR A 178 0.66 9.84 3.96
CA THR A 178 1.24 11.17 3.71
C THR A 178 2.74 11.01 3.47
N SER A 179 3.34 11.91 2.68
CA SER A 179 4.78 11.91 2.47
C SER A 179 5.53 12.20 3.77
N LEU A 180 6.77 11.76 3.85
CA LEU A 180 7.65 12.08 4.99
C LEU A 180 7.88 13.59 5.12
N VAL A 181 7.96 14.30 3.98
CA VAL A 181 8.07 15.76 3.95
C VAL A 181 6.86 16.43 4.61
N THR A 182 5.65 15.96 4.29
CA THR A 182 4.41 16.49 4.89
C THR A 182 4.36 16.22 6.40
N LYS A 183 4.74 15.01 6.83
CA LYS A 183 4.82 14.68 8.27
C LYS A 183 5.83 15.58 9.00
N ALA A 184 7.00 15.80 8.41
CA ALA A 184 8.04 16.66 8.99
C ALA A 184 7.58 18.11 9.10
N LYS A 185 6.96 18.66 8.05
CA LYS A 185 6.39 20.03 8.06
C LYS A 185 5.29 20.16 9.12
N ALA A 186 4.40 19.19 9.21
CA ALA A 186 3.35 19.17 10.21
C ALA A 186 3.93 19.16 11.63
N HIS A 187 4.89 18.28 11.90
CA HIS A 187 5.53 18.17 13.22
C HIS A 187 6.32 19.42 13.62
N ALA A 188 6.87 20.14 12.64
CA ALA A 188 7.55 21.42 12.91
C ALA A 188 6.60 22.54 13.37
N LEU A 189 5.32 22.46 13.02
CA LEU A 189 4.30 23.43 13.42
C LEU A 189 3.53 23.00 14.67
N VAL A 190 3.13 21.73 14.72
CA VAL A 190 2.30 21.15 15.78
C VAL A 190 2.85 19.76 16.13
N PRO A 191 2.97 19.38 17.40
CA PRO A 191 3.30 18.00 17.76
C PRO A 191 2.41 17.02 16.99
N THR A 192 3.02 16.11 16.24
CA THR A 192 2.32 15.25 15.28
C THR A 192 2.58 13.78 15.57
N LEU A 193 1.51 12.99 15.65
CA LEU A 193 1.55 11.53 15.71
C LEU A 193 1.05 10.95 14.38
N THR A 194 1.73 9.91 13.90
CA THR A 194 1.28 9.15 12.73
C THR A 194 0.41 7.97 13.16
N CYS A 195 -0.71 7.77 12.49
CA CYS A 195 -1.65 6.68 12.77
C CYS A 195 -2.06 5.93 11.50
N THR A 196 -2.73 4.80 11.72
CA THR A 196 -3.48 4.04 10.72
C THR A 196 -4.89 3.80 11.25
N SER A 197 -5.77 3.18 10.43
CA SER A 197 -7.09 2.75 10.87
C SER A 197 -7.04 1.77 12.05
N SER A 198 -5.94 1.04 12.22
CA SER A 198 -5.78 0.06 13.31
C SER A 198 -5.48 0.69 14.67
N ASN A 199 -4.87 1.88 14.72
CA ASN A 199 -4.42 2.48 15.97
C ASN A 199 -4.92 3.91 16.23
N VAL A 200 -5.68 4.53 15.30
CA VAL A 200 -6.13 5.94 15.44
C VAL A 200 -6.93 6.18 16.71
N VAL A 201 -7.83 5.28 17.08
CA VAL A 201 -8.64 5.42 18.31
C VAL A 201 -7.74 5.47 19.54
N ARG A 202 -6.76 4.58 19.63
CA ARG A 202 -5.79 4.59 20.71
C ARG A 202 -4.97 5.87 20.72
N SER A 203 -4.51 6.34 19.56
CA SER A 203 -3.72 7.57 19.45
C SER A 203 -4.48 8.83 19.86
N VAL A 204 -5.81 8.85 19.70
CA VAL A 204 -6.68 9.97 20.12
C VAL A 204 -6.97 9.93 21.62
N LEU A 205 -7.03 8.75 22.23
CA LEU A 205 -7.43 8.58 23.64
C LEU A 205 -6.25 8.61 24.63
N GLN A 206 -5.02 8.63 24.15
CA GLN A 206 -3.79 8.78 24.96
C GLN A 206 -3.45 10.25 25.20
#